data_a1c5c9e3659923e8a877582ada7a81de
#
_entry.id   a1c5c9e3659923e8a877582ada7a81de
#
_cell.length_a   1.000
_cell.length_b   1.000
_cell.length_c   1.000
_cell.angle_alpha   90.00
_cell.angle_beta   90.00
_cell.angle_gamma   90.00
#
_symmetry.space_group_name_H-M   'P 1'
#
loop_
_entity.id
_entity.type
_entity.pdbx_description
1 polymer ?
#
loop_
_entity_poly.entity_id
_entity_poly.type
_entity_poly.pdbx_seq_one_letter_code
_entity_poly.pdbx_strand_id
1 'polypeptide(L)'
;MRNKKKSKFPADFKGFKFKIYWIYIIIFIFFIGLNFMGTEVTKPTSWQEFNQKMLQEHKVEKVVVVNKEKAYVYIKKNYLSEQEFKDVSKRAFGNTTNPGPHFYFEIGSVETFANDLKEAQSSFNNEEKISPLYETRKDVFGDILAWVLPLVFFILIWIFIMKRM
;
A
#
# COMPACT_ATOMS: atom_id res chain seq x y z
N MET A 1 3.02 52.61 36.64
CA MET A 1 2.02 51.53 36.90
C MET A 1 1.75 50.79 35.61
N ARG A 2 2.22 49.57 35.51
CA ARG A 2 2.15 48.76 34.29
C ARG A 2 1.08 47.67 34.47
N ASN A 3 -0.09 47.85 33.82
CA ASN A 3 -1.19 46.88 33.87
C ASN A 3 -0.83 45.64 33.02
N LYS A 4 -0.55 44.51 33.66
CA LYS A 4 -0.45 43.19 33.04
C LYS A 4 -1.86 42.69 32.72
N LYS A 5 -2.25 42.72 31.44
CA LYS A 5 -3.41 41.97 30.93
C LYS A 5 -3.13 40.46 31.05
N LYS A 6 -3.82 39.81 31.99
CA LYS A 6 -3.87 38.33 32.06
C LYS A 6 -4.69 37.81 30.87
N SER A 7 -4.04 37.10 29.97
CA SER A 7 -4.72 36.33 28.92
C SER A 7 -5.48 35.18 29.58
N LYS A 8 -6.80 35.26 29.58
CA LYS A 8 -7.67 34.14 29.97
C LYS A 8 -7.70 33.15 28.80
N PHE A 9 -6.96 32.07 28.91
CA PHE A 9 -7.23 30.88 28.10
C PHE A 9 -8.54 30.29 28.60
N PRO A 10 -9.53 30.04 27.73
CA PRO A 10 -10.74 29.33 28.14
C PRO A 10 -10.39 27.84 28.29
N ALA A 11 -10.02 27.43 29.50
CA ALA A 11 -9.88 26.04 29.86
C ALA A 11 -11.25 25.52 30.36
N ASP A 12 -12.23 25.46 29.45
CA ASP A 12 -13.46 24.70 29.69
C ASP A 12 -13.45 23.43 28.84
N PHE A 13 -12.49 22.56 29.12
CA PHE A 13 -12.64 21.14 28.83
C PHE A 13 -13.60 20.52 29.87
N LYS A 14 -14.89 20.85 29.79
CA LYS A 14 -15.96 20.14 30.51
C LYS A 14 -15.81 18.65 30.16
N GLY A 15 -15.47 17.85 31.18
CA GLY A 15 -15.17 16.46 31.20
C GLY A 15 -15.88 15.61 30.15
N PHE A 16 -15.22 15.35 29.06
CA PHE A 16 -15.53 14.23 28.20
C PHE A 16 -15.37 12.98 29.07
N LYS A 17 -16.49 12.43 29.56
CA LYS A 17 -16.45 11.13 30.24
C LYS A 17 -16.04 10.10 29.19
N PHE A 18 -14.74 9.88 29.07
CA PHE A 18 -14.18 8.82 28.26
C PHE A 18 -14.73 7.48 28.78
N LYS A 19 -15.84 7.06 28.19
CA LYS A 19 -16.33 5.70 28.45
C LYS A 19 -15.33 4.74 27.77
N ILE A 20 -15.08 3.61 28.40
CA ILE A 20 -14.06 2.63 28.00
C ILE A 20 -14.12 2.21 26.51
N TYR A 21 -15.29 2.29 25.89
CA TYR A 21 -15.46 2.00 24.47
C TYR A 21 -14.75 2.99 23.53
N TRP A 22 -14.47 4.24 23.97
CA TRP A 22 -13.68 5.19 23.19
C TRP A 22 -12.24 4.74 22.99
N ILE A 23 -11.70 3.99 23.95
CA ILE A 23 -10.36 3.38 23.84
C ILE A 23 -10.35 2.39 22.67
N TYR A 24 -11.39 1.56 22.57
CA TYR A 24 -11.48 0.58 21.46
C TYR A 24 -11.66 1.27 20.11
N ILE A 25 -12.43 2.35 20.04
CA ILE A 25 -12.60 3.15 18.82
C ILE A 25 -11.25 3.77 18.41
N ILE A 26 -10.49 4.34 19.35
CA ILE A 26 -9.17 4.94 19.07
C ILE A 26 -8.19 3.85 18.58
N ILE A 27 -8.15 2.70 19.24
CA ILE A 27 -7.34 1.56 18.81
C ILE A 27 -7.73 1.10 17.41
N PHE A 28 -9.02 0.98 17.13
CA PHE A 28 -9.54 0.59 15.83
C PHE A 28 -9.16 1.58 14.73
N ILE A 29 -9.33 2.89 14.97
CA ILE A 29 -8.93 3.96 14.04
C ILE A 29 -7.40 3.96 13.85
N PHE A 30 -6.64 3.72 14.91
CA PHE A 30 -5.18 3.62 14.84
C PHE A 30 -4.73 2.45 13.95
N PHE A 31 -5.33 1.25 14.10
CA PHE A 31 -5.05 0.11 13.25
C PHE A 31 -5.45 0.34 11.80
N ILE A 32 -6.60 0.97 11.56
CA ILE A 32 -7.00 1.40 10.20
C ILE A 32 -5.97 2.39 9.65
N GLY A 33 -5.59 3.40 10.43
CA GLY A 33 -4.59 4.39 10.03
C GLY A 33 -3.25 3.79 9.64
N LEU A 34 -2.78 2.78 10.36
CA LEU A 34 -1.54 2.06 10.02
C LEU A 34 -1.62 1.38 8.64
N ASN A 35 -2.78 0.86 8.25
CA ASN A 35 -2.98 0.30 6.91
C ASN A 35 -2.90 1.36 5.80
N PHE A 36 -3.37 2.58 6.06
CA PHE A 36 -3.32 3.67 5.09
C PHE A 36 -1.95 4.37 5.01
N MET A 37 -1.14 4.29 6.05
CA MET A 37 0.19 4.93 6.07
C MET A 37 1.22 4.26 5.14
N GLY A 38 0.96 3.04 4.70
CA GLY A 38 1.85 2.27 3.82
C GLY A 38 1.39 2.14 2.38
N THR A 39 0.28 2.78 1.98
CA THR A 39 -0.24 2.61 0.62
C THR A 39 0.62 3.32 -0.41
N GLU A 40 1.51 2.54 -0.97
CA GLU A 40 2.23 2.87 -2.19
C GLU A 40 1.21 2.99 -3.33
N VAL A 41 1.34 4.02 -4.15
CA VAL A 41 0.47 4.18 -5.32
C VAL A 41 0.98 3.26 -6.41
N THR A 42 0.29 2.14 -6.60
CA THR A 42 0.60 1.16 -7.63
C THR A 42 -0.54 1.12 -8.65
N LYS A 43 -0.24 1.26 -9.94
CA LYS A 43 -1.23 1.22 -11.01
C LYS A 43 -1.19 -0.09 -11.79
N PRO A 44 -2.35 -0.59 -12.26
CA PRO A 44 -2.36 -1.70 -13.21
C PRO A 44 -1.76 -1.27 -14.55
N THR A 45 -1.06 -2.19 -15.19
CA THR A 45 -0.55 -2.05 -16.56
C THR A 45 -0.71 -3.36 -17.29
N SER A 46 -0.34 -3.41 -18.57
CA SER A 46 -0.31 -4.64 -19.36
C SER A 46 1.13 -5.07 -19.64
N TRP A 47 1.32 -6.34 -20.01
CA TRP A 47 2.61 -6.82 -20.49
C TRP A 47 3.14 -5.99 -21.68
N GLN A 48 2.25 -5.64 -22.60
CA GLN A 48 2.63 -4.86 -23.77
C GLN A 48 3.13 -3.46 -23.40
N GLU A 49 2.42 -2.77 -22.51
CA GLU A 49 2.80 -1.44 -22.06
C GLU A 49 4.09 -1.48 -21.23
N PHE A 50 4.22 -2.45 -20.33
CA PHE A 50 5.46 -2.71 -19.58
C PHE A 50 6.64 -2.90 -20.52
N ASN A 51 6.49 -3.80 -21.52
CA ASN A 51 7.57 -4.09 -22.46
C ASN A 51 7.96 -2.85 -23.26
N GLN A 52 7.00 -2.18 -23.92
CA GLN A 52 7.28 -1.10 -24.88
C GLN A 52 7.75 0.19 -24.22
N LYS A 53 7.11 0.62 -23.11
CA LYS A 53 7.35 1.93 -22.51
C LYS A 53 8.32 1.93 -21.33
N MET A 54 8.51 0.79 -20.70
CA MET A 54 9.32 0.72 -19.49
C MET A 54 10.57 -0.13 -19.69
N LEU A 55 10.41 -1.37 -20.19
CA LEU A 55 11.51 -2.32 -20.32
C LEU A 55 12.45 -1.92 -21.47
N GLN A 56 11.91 -1.71 -22.68
CA GLN A 56 12.71 -1.36 -23.86
C GLN A 56 13.37 0.03 -23.73
N GLU A 57 12.81 0.88 -22.90
CA GLU A 57 13.42 2.20 -22.60
C GLU A 57 14.37 2.17 -21.38
N HIS A 58 14.73 0.98 -20.89
CA HIS A 58 15.63 0.76 -19.76
C HIS A 58 15.26 1.50 -18.47
N LYS A 59 13.97 1.81 -18.29
CA LYS A 59 13.44 2.57 -17.14
C LYS A 59 13.16 1.70 -15.93
N VAL A 60 13.16 0.38 -16.09
CA VAL A 60 12.85 -0.58 -15.02
C VAL A 60 14.07 -0.81 -14.12
N GLU A 61 13.87 -0.70 -12.81
CA GLU A 61 14.88 -1.02 -11.80
C GLU A 61 14.89 -2.52 -11.48
N LYS A 62 13.70 -3.07 -11.19
CA LYS A 62 13.50 -4.49 -10.88
C LYS A 62 12.05 -4.91 -11.11
N VAL A 63 11.85 -6.20 -11.26
CA VAL A 63 10.53 -6.84 -11.31
C VAL A 63 10.44 -7.88 -10.20
N VAL A 64 9.36 -7.85 -9.42
CA VAL A 64 9.09 -8.79 -8.33
C VAL A 64 7.79 -9.53 -8.62
N VAL A 65 7.87 -10.84 -8.78
CA VAL A 65 6.72 -11.71 -8.96
C VAL A 65 6.24 -12.18 -7.60
N VAL A 66 5.01 -11.80 -7.25
CA VAL A 66 4.40 -12.14 -5.97
C VAL A 66 3.37 -13.23 -6.15
N ASN A 67 3.43 -14.24 -5.27
CA ASN A 67 2.51 -15.38 -5.20
C ASN A 67 2.36 -16.15 -6.53
N LYS A 68 3.33 -16.01 -7.44
CA LYS A 68 3.29 -16.60 -8.80
C LYS A 68 2.13 -16.12 -9.67
N GLU A 69 1.50 -15.00 -9.32
CA GLU A 69 0.31 -14.46 -9.97
C GLU A 69 0.52 -13.06 -10.53
N LYS A 70 1.25 -12.20 -9.82
CA LYS A 70 1.40 -10.79 -10.17
C LYS A 70 2.86 -10.37 -10.26
N ALA A 71 3.20 -9.70 -11.33
CA ALA A 71 4.49 -9.03 -11.50
C ALA A 71 4.38 -7.57 -11.10
N TYR A 72 5.16 -7.16 -10.12
CA TYR A 72 5.27 -5.79 -9.65
C TYR A 72 6.51 -5.14 -10.23
N VAL A 73 6.32 -3.99 -10.85
CA VAL A 73 7.36 -3.25 -11.57
C VAL A 73 7.82 -2.06 -10.76
N TYR A 74 9.12 -1.94 -10.59
CA TYR A 74 9.79 -0.81 -9.95
C TYR A 74 10.50 0.01 -11.01
N ILE A 75 10.16 1.29 -11.10
CA ILE A 75 10.79 2.23 -12.04
C ILE A 75 11.98 2.88 -11.34
N LYS A 76 13.08 3.06 -12.08
CA LYS A 76 14.28 3.75 -11.60
C LYS A 76 13.94 5.17 -11.17
N LYS A 77 14.48 5.63 -10.06
CA LYS A 77 14.18 6.94 -9.44
C LYS A 77 14.34 8.11 -10.40
N ASN A 78 15.32 8.02 -11.30
CA ASN A 78 15.63 9.10 -12.25
C ASN A 78 14.48 9.38 -13.23
N TYR A 79 13.66 8.37 -13.54
CA TYR A 79 12.55 8.48 -14.49
C TYR A 79 11.21 8.82 -13.84
N LEU A 80 11.09 8.73 -12.49
CA LEU A 80 9.84 9.04 -11.78
C LEU A 80 9.37 10.49 -11.91
N SER A 81 10.24 11.40 -12.35
CA SER A 81 9.90 12.80 -12.61
C SER A 81 9.27 13.02 -13.99
N GLU A 82 9.33 12.04 -14.89
CA GLU A 82 8.74 12.12 -16.21
C GLU A 82 7.22 12.20 -16.15
N GLN A 83 6.62 12.86 -17.16
CA GLN A 83 5.17 13.08 -17.23
C GLN A 83 4.39 11.76 -17.14
N GLU A 84 4.91 10.71 -17.74
CA GLU A 84 4.32 9.37 -17.80
C GLU A 84 4.18 8.71 -16.43
N PHE A 85 5.12 8.98 -15.50
CA PHE A 85 5.16 8.35 -14.18
C PHE A 85 4.68 9.26 -13.05
N LYS A 86 4.22 10.47 -13.34
CA LYS A 86 3.78 11.45 -12.33
C LYS A 86 2.77 10.89 -11.33
N ASP A 87 1.83 10.11 -11.83
CA ASP A 87 0.75 9.56 -11.02
C ASP A 87 1.18 8.51 -10.01
N VAL A 88 2.30 7.83 -10.26
CA VAL A 88 2.89 6.81 -9.39
C VAL A 88 4.14 7.29 -8.67
N SER A 89 4.61 8.51 -8.96
CA SER A 89 5.86 9.06 -8.41
C SER A 89 5.77 9.47 -6.95
N LYS A 90 4.57 9.74 -6.44
CA LYS A 90 4.32 10.19 -5.05
C LYS A 90 3.47 9.19 -4.30
N ARG A 91 3.67 9.12 -2.98
CA ARG A 91 2.79 8.34 -2.11
C ARG A 91 1.40 8.96 -2.06
N ALA A 92 0.39 8.13 -1.78
CA ALA A 92 -1.00 8.57 -1.62
C ALA A 92 -1.16 9.61 -0.48
N PHE A 93 -0.36 9.47 0.57
CA PHE A 93 -0.34 10.39 1.69
C PHE A 93 1.08 10.96 1.88
N GLY A 94 1.18 12.29 1.83
CA GLY A 94 2.45 13.00 1.96
C GLY A 94 3.08 13.35 0.60
N ASN A 95 4.09 14.19 0.64
CA ASN A 95 4.77 14.69 -0.58
C ASN A 95 6.10 13.96 -0.82
N THR A 96 6.22 12.73 -0.30
CA THR A 96 7.42 11.91 -0.44
C THR A 96 7.36 11.06 -1.70
N THR A 97 8.53 10.81 -2.30
CA THR A 97 8.65 9.94 -3.47
C THR A 97 8.15 8.53 -3.13
N ASN A 98 7.37 7.95 -4.03
CA ASN A 98 6.94 6.56 -3.93
C ASN A 98 8.16 5.64 -4.18
N PRO A 99 8.52 4.75 -3.24
CA PRO A 99 9.63 3.81 -3.44
C PRO A 99 9.25 2.63 -4.35
N GLY A 100 7.96 2.52 -4.73
CA GLY A 100 7.41 1.41 -5.49
C GLY A 100 6.86 0.28 -4.60
N PRO A 101 6.19 -0.68 -5.21
CA PRO A 101 6.02 -0.88 -6.65
C PRO A 101 5.19 0.22 -7.31
N HIS A 102 5.53 0.56 -8.57
CA HIS A 102 4.85 1.62 -9.31
C HIS A 102 3.74 1.08 -10.22
N PHE A 103 3.96 -0.10 -10.81
CA PHE A 103 2.99 -0.78 -11.66
C PHE A 103 2.88 -2.26 -11.30
N TYR A 104 1.78 -2.88 -11.72
CA TYR A 104 1.63 -4.32 -11.65
C TYR A 104 0.79 -4.84 -12.82
N PHE A 105 1.02 -6.09 -13.17
CA PHE A 105 0.17 -6.85 -14.09
C PHE A 105 0.12 -8.31 -13.66
N GLU A 106 -0.93 -9.01 -14.12
CA GLU A 106 -1.09 -10.44 -13.87
C GLU A 106 -0.28 -11.25 -14.87
N ILE A 107 0.37 -12.29 -14.38
CA ILE A 107 1.12 -13.24 -15.21
C ILE A 107 0.33 -14.52 -15.34
N GLY A 108 0.30 -15.12 -16.53
CA GLY A 108 -0.38 -16.40 -16.77
C GLY A 108 0.34 -17.57 -16.09
N SER A 109 1.66 -17.65 -16.26
CA SER A 109 2.52 -18.58 -15.54
C SER A 109 3.90 -17.97 -15.32
N VAL A 110 4.59 -18.45 -14.29
CA VAL A 110 5.96 -18.00 -13.97
C VAL A 110 6.93 -18.34 -15.11
N GLU A 111 6.78 -19.52 -15.69
CA GLU A 111 7.65 -20.01 -16.76
C GLU A 111 7.46 -19.20 -18.04
N THR A 112 6.21 -18.98 -18.47
CA THR A 112 5.91 -18.16 -19.64
C THR A 112 6.44 -16.73 -19.44
N PHE A 113 6.16 -16.13 -18.29
CA PHE A 113 6.65 -14.79 -17.99
C PHE A 113 8.18 -14.68 -18.01
N ALA A 114 8.88 -15.67 -17.44
CA ALA A 114 10.34 -15.68 -17.44
C ALA A 114 10.91 -15.80 -18.87
N ASN A 115 10.28 -16.61 -19.73
CA ASN A 115 10.68 -16.76 -21.13
C ASN A 115 10.39 -15.49 -21.92
N ASP A 116 9.19 -14.89 -21.78
CA ASP A 116 8.82 -13.65 -22.44
C ASP A 116 9.75 -12.49 -22.04
N LEU A 117 10.09 -12.41 -20.75
CA LEU A 117 11.01 -11.40 -20.25
C LEU A 117 12.43 -11.61 -20.80
N LYS A 118 12.89 -12.85 -20.88
CA LYS A 118 14.19 -13.18 -21.46
C LYS A 118 14.26 -12.86 -22.95
N GLU A 119 13.19 -13.17 -23.69
CA GLU A 119 13.07 -12.86 -25.11
C GLU A 119 13.04 -11.35 -25.36
N ALA A 120 12.24 -10.62 -24.58
CA ALA A 120 12.14 -9.17 -24.67
C ALA A 120 13.47 -8.44 -24.40
N GLN A 121 14.39 -9.08 -23.65
CA GLN A 121 15.72 -8.56 -23.34
C GLN A 121 16.85 -9.19 -24.20
N SER A 122 16.52 -9.89 -25.27
CA SER A 122 17.50 -10.60 -26.10
C SER A 122 18.58 -9.69 -26.69
N SER A 123 18.21 -8.44 -27.00
CA SER A 123 19.13 -7.40 -27.54
C SER A 123 19.88 -6.61 -26.48
N PHE A 124 19.58 -6.81 -25.18
CA PHE A 124 20.20 -6.05 -24.10
C PHE A 124 21.58 -6.57 -23.74
N ASN A 125 22.44 -5.67 -23.31
CA ASN A 125 23.73 -6.05 -22.71
C ASN A 125 23.48 -6.81 -21.40
N ASN A 126 24.40 -7.68 -20.99
CA ASN A 126 24.24 -8.51 -19.79
C ASN A 126 24.04 -7.70 -18.50
N GLU A 127 24.61 -6.49 -18.43
CA GLU A 127 24.50 -5.57 -17.29
C GLU A 127 23.13 -4.89 -17.19
N GLU A 128 22.41 -4.82 -18.31
CA GLU A 128 21.09 -4.17 -18.41
C GLU A 128 19.94 -5.15 -18.23
N LYS A 129 20.24 -6.44 -18.27
CA LYS A 129 19.21 -7.49 -18.13
C LYS A 129 18.70 -7.57 -16.71
N ILE A 130 17.39 -7.59 -16.59
CA ILE A 130 16.68 -7.71 -15.33
C ILE A 130 16.21 -9.16 -15.16
N SER A 131 16.56 -9.74 -14.02
CA SER A 131 16.02 -11.04 -13.60
C SER A 131 14.85 -10.82 -12.64
N PRO A 132 13.73 -11.56 -12.82
CA PRO A 132 12.60 -11.42 -11.91
C PRO A 132 12.95 -12.00 -10.54
N LEU A 133 12.55 -11.28 -9.48
CA LEU A 133 12.61 -11.76 -8.11
C LEU A 133 11.27 -12.42 -7.76
N TYR A 134 11.31 -13.54 -7.05
CA TYR A 134 10.10 -14.27 -6.66
C TYR A 134 9.88 -14.16 -5.16
N GLU A 135 8.71 -13.66 -4.76
CA GLU A 135 8.31 -13.50 -3.37
C GLU A 135 6.95 -14.18 -3.12
N THR A 136 6.81 -14.77 -1.95
CA THR A 136 5.51 -15.21 -1.45
C THR A 136 5.09 -14.28 -0.31
N ARG A 137 4.01 -13.56 -0.50
CA ARG A 137 3.42 -12.68 0.53
C ARG A 137 2.15 -13.30 1.07
N LYS A 138 2.06 -13.41 2.39
CA LYS A 138 0.82 -13.80 3.08
C LYS A 138 -0.02 -12.56 3.33
N ASP A 139 -1.31 -12.67 3.07
CA ASP A 139 -2.27 -11.64 3.47
C ASP A 139 -2.63 -11.81 4.95
N VAL A 140 -1.70 -11.39 5.81
CA VAL A 140 -1.87 -11.47 7.27
C VAL A 140 -3.09 -10.67 7.74
N PHE A 141 -3.41 -9.57 7.04
CA PHE A 141 -4.55 -8.74 7.41
C PHE A 141 -5.89 -9.43 7.08
N GLY A 142 -6.00 -10.03 5.90
CA GLY A 142 -7.16 -10.83 5.52
C GLY A 142 -7.36 -12.02 6.48
N ASP A 143 -6.29 -12.70 6.82
CA ASP A 143 -6.31 -13.81 7.78
C ASP A 143 -6.82 -13.36 9.16
N ILE A 144 -6.29 -12.26 9.71
CA ILE A 144 -6.74 -11.71 10.99
C ILE A 144 -8.22 -11.30 10.91
N LEU A 145 -8.62 -10.63 9.83
CA LEU A 145 -10.00 -10.18 9.66
C LEU A 145 -10.97 -11.36 9.59
N ALA A 146 -10.60 -12.45 8.92
CA ALA A 146 -11.39 -13.67 8.83
C ALA A 146 -11.67 -14.29 10.20
N TRP A 147 -10.73 -14.16 11.15
CA TRP A 147 -10.90 -14.64 12.52
C TRP A 147 -11.67 -13.65 13.41
N VAL A 148 -11.40 -12.36 13.28
CA VAL A 148 -11.99 -11.32 14.13
C VAL A 148 -13.46 -11.08 13.79
N LEU A 149 -13.84 -11.16 12.50
CA LEU A 149 -15.20 -10.84 12.05
C LEU A 149 -16.28 -11.72 12.67
N PRO A 150 -16.14 -13.06 12.73
CA PRO A 150 -17.08 -13.92 13.43
C PRO A 150 -17.18 -13.61 14.93
N LEU A 151 -16.05 -13.31 15.59
CA LEU A 151 -15.99 -12.99 17.01
C LEU A 151 -16.74 -11.71 17.33
N VAL A 152 -16.57 -10.66 16.52
CA VAL A 152 -17.32 -9.40 16.63
C VAL A 152 -18.81 -9.65 16.43
N PHE A 153 -19.19 -10.48 15.46
CA PHE A 153 -20.59 -10.84 15.21
C PHE A 153 -21.24 -11.53 16.41
N PHE A 154 -20.55 -12.48 17.04
CA PHE A 154 -21.03 -13.14 18.27
C PHE A 154 -21.19 -12.16 19.43
N ILE A 155 -20.26 -11.24 19.62
CA ILE A 155 -20.35 -10.19 20.64
C ILE A 155 -21.57 -9.30 20.41
N LEU A 156 -21.83 -8.89 19.17
CA LEU A 156 -22.98 -8.07 18.82
C LEU A 156 -24.30 -8.80 19.10
N ILE A 157 -24.39 -10.08 18.74
CA ILE A 157 -25.57 -10.90 19.05
C ILE A 157 -25.75 -11.01 20.57
N TRP A 158 -24.67 -11.27 21.31
CA TRP A 158 -24.72 -11.34 22.77
C TRP A 158 -25.24 -10.04 23.40
N ILE A 159 -24.70 -8.90 22.98
CA ILE A 159 -25.17 -7.57 23.45
C ILE A 159 -26.65 -7.36 23.10
N PHE A 160 -27.07 -7.77 21.90
CA PHE A 160 -28.46 -7.64 21.48
C PHE A 160 -29.42 -8.47 22.34
N ILE A 161 -29.05 -9.73 22.63
CA ILE A 161 -29.83 -10.62 23.49
C ILE A 161 -29.91 -10.05 24.90
N MET A 162 -28.79 -9.64 25.49
CA MET A 162 -28.71 -9.09 26.85
C MET A 162 -29.53 -7.80 27.02
N LYS A 163 -29.65 -6.98 25.98
CA LYS A 163 -30.48 -5.77 26.03
C LYS A 163 -31.99 -6.07 25.93
N ARG A 164 -32.34 -7.23 25.42
CA ARG A 164 -33.75 -7.61 25.24
C ARG A 164 -34.31 -8.42 26.42
N MET A 165 -33.45 -8.97 27.26
CA MET A 165 -33.82 -9.57 28.55
C MET A 165 -33.92 -8.52 29.65
#